data_94b179d73bd4fa451a0a8cba4940ea6f
#
_entry.id   94b179d73bd4fa451a0a8cba4940ea6f
#
_cell.length_a   1.000
_cell.length_b   1.000
_cell.length_c   1.000
_cell.angle_alpha   90.00
_cell.angle_beta   90.00
_cell.angle_gamma   90.00
#
_symmetry.space_group_name_H-M   'P 1'
#
loop_
_entity.id
_entity.type
_entity.pdbx_description
1 polymer ?
#
loop_
_entity_poly.entity_id
_entity_poly.type
_entity_poly.pdbx_seq_one_letter_code
_entity_poly.pdbx_strand_id
1 'polypeptide(L)'
;GFIDAHTHFDLDVCNTTTIDDFDSGTKSAIRGGTTTIVDFACPNKGESLRYGLDLWHKKADGNCWCDYGFHMTIDDWNPSIEKEIDDMYAEGISSFKMYMTYPAMMIGDEAMYKALKKLKEKGGICGVHCENSGVINALIEEKKAAGRMGVSSHPETRPDFLEAEAVSRLLRIAQAVDIPVVIVHLTNAATLSEVTAARRRGQKVYVETCPQYLVLDDSVYYNEDYSRAARYVCAPPIRKSEDCRALWAGLRKGEI
;
A
#
# COMPACT_ATOMS: atom_id res chain seq x y z
N GLY A 1 13.07 18.94 6.43
CA GLY A 1 13.39 17.93 5.44
C GLY A 1 12.15 17.38 4.74
N PHE A 2 12.32 16.33 3.97
CA PHE A 2 11.17 15.64 3.37
C PHE A 2 10.44 14.81 4.42
N ILE A 3 9.17 14.51 4.13
CA ILE A 3 8.35 13.57 4.88
C ILE A 3 8.13 12.35 3.98
N ASP A 4 8.51 11.16 4.44
CA ASP A 4 8.13 9.91 3.80
C ASP A 4 6.91 9.33 4.55
N ALA A 5 5.76 9.41 3.92
CA ALA A 5 4.50 8.99 4.52
C ALA A 5 4.15 7.52 4.19
N HIS A 6 5.10 6.72 3.69
CA HIS A 6 4.84 5.33 3.35
C HIS A 6 6.09 4.45 3.53
N THR A 7 6.33 4.02 4.75
CA THR A 7 7.42 3.11 5.09
C THR A 7 6.90 1.82 5.73
N HIS A 8 7.68 0.75 5.65
CA HIS A 8 7.39 -0.53 6.27
C HIS A 8 8.67 -1.08 6.91
N PHE A 9 9.00 -0.59 8.10
CA PHE A 9 10.15 -1.04 8.86
C PHE A 9 9.78 -2.18 9.81
N ASP A 10 10.65 -3.18 9.90
CA ASP A 10 10.49 -4.34 10.80
C ASP A 10 9.10 -4.98 10.71
N LEU A 11 8.56 -5.05 9.47
CA LEU A 11 7.25 -5.64 9.18
C LEU A 11 7.40 -7.12 8.82
N ASP A 12 6.72 -7.97 9.57
CA ASP A 12 6.56 -9.37 9.22
C ASP A 12 5.52 -9.54 8.11
N VAL A 13 5.96 -9.99 6.94
CA VAL A 13 5.12 -10.17 5.76
C VAL A 13 5.64 -11.29 4.86
N CYS A 14 4.76 -12.07 4.26
CA CYS A 14 5.12 -13.14 3.32
C CYS A 14 6.15 -14.15 3.87
N ASN A 15 6.05 -14.54 5.14
CA ASN A 15 6.97 -15.42 5.86
C ASN A 15 8.42 -14.89 5.97
N THR A 16 8.60 -13.59 5.93
CA THR A 16 9.88 -12.91 6.16
C THR A 16 9.62 -11.59 6.87
N THR A 17 10.69 -10.90 7.24
CA THR A 17 10.61 -9.56 7.81
C THR A 17 11.28 -8.58 6.84
N THR A 18 10.77 -7.36 6.72
CA THR A 18 11.43 -6.30 5.93
C THR A 18 12.84 -6.06 6.47
N ILE A 19 13.80 -5.82 5.55
CA ILE A 19 15.22 -5.81 5.90
C ILE A 19 15.63 -4.65 6.80
N ASP A 20 14.97 -3.51 6.66
CA ASP A 20 15.24 -2.35 7.51
C ASP A 20 14.33 -2.38 8.74
N ASP A 21 14.92 -2.17 9.89
CA ASP A 21 14.27 -1.81 11.14
C ASP A 21 14.21 -0.28 11.30
N PHE A 22 13.67 0.21 12.41
CA PHE A 22 13.57 1.65 12.66
C PHE A 22 14.95 2.32 12.81
N ASP A 23 15.96 1.63 13.30
CA ASP A 23 17.34 2.18 13.41
C ASP A 23 17.97 2.34 12.02
N SER A 24 18.04 1.28 11.22
CA SER A 24 18.69 1.29 9.91
C SER A 24 17.91 2.11 8.88
N GLY A 25 16.59 1.96 8.86
CA GLY A 25 15.71 2.66 7.91
C GLY A 25 15.69 4.16 8.13
N THR A 26 15.57 4.63 9.39
CA THR A 26 15.57 6.08 9.67
C THR A 26 16.94 6.73 9.51
N LYS A 27 18.05 6.00 9.73
CA LYS A 27 19.40 6.45 9.32
C LYS A 27 19.50 6.68 7.81
N SER A 28 18.94 5.76 7.02
CA SER A 28 18.91 5.89 5.56
C SER A 28 18.03 7.08 5.14
N ALA A 29 16.87 7.25 5.78
CA ALA A 29 15.95 8.36 5.54
C ALA A 29 16.64 9.72 5.74
N ILE A 30 17.31 9.94 6.88
CA ILE A 30 18.04 11.19 7.16
C ILE A 30 19.15 11.42 6.13
N ARG A 31 19.89 10.39 5.73
CA ARG A 31 20.92 10.52 4.69
C ARG A 31 20.34 10.95 3.34
N GLY A 32 19.11 10.55 3.04
CA GLY A 32 18.35 10.96 1.86
C GLY A 32 17.69 12.35 1.99
N GLY A 33 17.72 12.97 3.17
CA GLY A 33 17.09 14.27 3.44
C GLY A 33 15.66 14.17 3.97
N THR A 34 15.17 12.98 4.28
CA THR A 34 13.88 12.74 4.94
C THR A 34 14.06 12.87 6.46
N THR A 35 13.31 13.76 7.08
CA THR A 35 13.42 14.05 8.52
C THR A 35 12.19 13.62 9.32
N THR A 36 11.19 13.09 8.65
CA THR A 36 9.97 12.54 9.26
C THR A 36 9.52 11.34 8.44
N ILE A 37 9.20 10.25 9.09
CA ILE A 37 8.57 9.08 8.46
C ILE A 37 7.19 8.84 9.06
N VAL A 38 6.28 8.24 8.28
CA VAL A 38 5.02 7.71 8.80
C VAL A 38 4.93 6.24 8.38
N ASP A 39 5.12 5.36 9.35
CA ASP A 39 5.10 3.92 9.15
C ASP A 39 3.70 3.33 9.36
N PHE A 40 3.51 2.06 9.05
CA PHE A 40 2.23 1.39 9.20
C PHE A 40 2.25 0.42 10.39
N ALA A 41 1.53 0.75 11.47
CA ALA A 41 1.27 -0.20 12.52
C ALA A 41 0.32 -1.29 11.99
N CYS A 42 0.83 -2.51 11.89
CA CYS A 42 0.15 -3.65 11.27
C CYS A 42 -0.09 -4.76 12.29
N PRO A 43 -1.23 -4.77 13.01
CA PRO A 43 -1.63 -5.95 13.77
C PRO A 43 -1.86 -7.13 12.83
N ASN A 44 -1.84 -8.35 13.35
CA ASN A 44 -2.30 -9.51 12.60
C ASN A 44 -3.82 -9.70 12.77
N LYS A 45 -4.45 -10.42 11.85
CA LYS A 45 -5.88 -10.77 11.99
C LYS A 45 -6.17 -11.40 13.34
N GLY A 46 -7.20 -10.87 14.01
CA GLY A 46 -7.61 -11.29 15.35
C GLY A 46 -6.88 -10.57 16.51
N GLU A 47 -5.88 -9.76 16.22
CA GLU A 47 -5.26 -8.86 17.19
C GLU A 47 -6.02 -7.52 17.23
N SER A 48 -5.89 -6.78 18.33
CA SER A 48 -6.49 -5.47 18.48
C SER A 48 -5.63 -4.37 17.82
N LEU A 49 -6.27 -3.26 17.42
CA LEU A 49 -5.53 -2.09 16.92
C LEU A 49 -4.61 -1.52 17.99
N ARG A 50 -5.04 -1.55 19.26
CA ARG A 50 -4.23 -1.13 20.42
C ARG A 50 -2.95 -1.96 20.50
N TYR A 51 -3.06 -3.28 20.41
CA TYR A 51 -1.89 -4.16 20.43
C TYR A 51 -0.91 -3.84 19.28
N GLY A 52 -1.44 -3.64 18.08
CA GLY A 52 -0.62 -3.26 16.91
C GLY A 52 0.10 -1.93 17.14
N LEU A 53 -0.58 -0.92 17.67
CA LEU A 53 0.02 0.38 17.97
C LEU A 53 1.12 0.27 19.03
N ASP A 54 0.85 -0.42 20.13
CA ASP A 54 1.82 -0.61 21.22
C ASP A 54 3.08 -1.37 20.73
N LEU A 55 2.89 -2.36 19.84
CA LEU A 55 4.00 -3.09 19.22
C LEU A 55 4.86 -2.18 18.35
N TRP A 56 4.25 -1.30 17.52
CA TRP A 56 5.01 -0.36 16.69
C TRP A 56 5.72 0.70 17.52
N HIS A 57 5.11 1.21 18.57
CA HIS A 57 5.81 2.07 19.53
C HIS A 57 7.01 1.36 20.13
N LYS A 58 6.87 0.11 20.57
CA LYS A 58 8.00 -0.66 21.11
C LYS A 58 9.16 -0.84 20.12
N LYS A 59 8.86 -0.93 18.81
CA LYS A 59 9.89 -1.01 17.75
C LYS A 59 10.56 0.33 17.49
N ALA A 60 9.79 1.44 17.52
CA ALA A 60 10.24 2.76 17.12
C ALA A 60 10.83 3.61 18.25
N ASP A 61 10.24 3.53 19.47
CA ASP A 61 10.61 4.38 20.59
C ASP A 61 12.07 4.20 20.99
N GLY A 62 12.84 5.28 20.90
CA GLY A 62 14.28 5.28 21.19
C GLY A 62 15.16 4.70 20.08
N ASN A 63 14.58 4.18 18.99
CA ASN A 63 15.30 3.58 17.86
C ASN A 63 15.28 4.44 16.59
N CYS A 64 14.51 5.53 16.56
CA CYS A 64 14.43 6.41 15.40
C CYS A 64 15.45 7.53 15.43
N TRP A 65 16.00 7.88 14.26
CA TRP A 65 16.93 9.00 14.05
C TRP A 65 16.24 10.24 13.47
N CYS A 66 14.96 10.13 13.12
CA CYS A 66 14.12 11.22 12.67
C CYS A 66 12.77 11.20 13.40
N ASP A 67 11.96 12.21 13.19
CA ASP A 67 10.58 12.20 13.67
C ASP A 67 9.80 11.05 13.02
N TYR A 68 8.86 10.48 13.75
CA TYR A 68 8.03 9.40 13.23
C TYR A 68 6.57 9.52 13.69
N GLY A 69 5.70 8.92 12.92
CA GLY A 69 4.28 8.72 13.22
C GLY A 69 3.79 7.41 12.60
N PHE A 70 2.51 7.10 12.83
CA PHE A 70 1.93 5.86 12.34
C PHE A 70 0.61 6.08 11.61
N HIS A 71 0.42 5.30 10.54
CA HIS A 71 -0.90 4.91 10.04
C HIS A 71 -1.31 3.63 10.75
N MET A 72 -2.61 3.40 10.94
CA MET A 72 -3.12 2.14 11.49
C MET A 72 -3.67 1.26 10.38
N THR A 73 -3.20 0.02 10.29
CA THR A 73 -3.73 -0.98 9.38
C THR A 73 -5.02 -1.59 9.95
N ILE A 74 -6.04 -1.70 9.09
CA ILE A 74 -7.30 -2.41 9.37
C ILE A 74 -7.29 -3.66 8.48
N ASP A 75 -6.99 -4.81 9.04
CA ASP A 75 -6.93 -6.12 8.37
C ASP A 75 -8.08 -7.06 8.75
N ASP A 76 -8.90 -6.66 9.73
CA ASP A 76 -10.12 -7.32 10.17
C ASP A 76 -11.21 -6.28 10.44
N TRP A 77 -12.47 -6.69 10.43
CA TRP A 77 -13.60 -5.83 10.78
C TRP A 77 -14.63 -6.59 11.62
N ASN A 78 -14.75 -6.18 12.85
CA ASN A 78 -15.69 -6.70 13.84
C ASN A 78 -16.06 -5.59 14.83
N PRO A 79 -17.05 -5.79 15.73
CA PRO A 79 -17.47 -4.76 16.67
C PRO A 79 -16.38 -4.23 17.62
N SER A 80 -15.34 -5.03 17.92
CA SER A 80 -14.21 -4.58 18.73
C SER A 80 -13.35 -3.60 17.94
N ILE A 81 -12.94 -3.98 16.72
CA ILE A 81 -12.14 -3.13 15.83
C ILE A 81 -12.87 -1.81 15.53
N GLU A 82 -14.19 -1.88 15.26
CA GLU A 82 -14.99 -0.67 15.02
C GLU A 82 -14.92 0.30 16.20
N LYS A 83 -14.97 -0.19 17.43
CA LYS A 83 -14.85 0.64 18.64
C LYS A 83 -13.43 1.17 18.81
N GLU A 84 -12.41 0.35 18.56
CA GLU A 84 -11.00 0.73 18.71
C GLU A 84 -10.56 1.84 17.72
N ILE A 85 -11.31 2.09 16.63
CA ILE A 85 -11.10 3.27 15.78
C ILE A 85 -11.19 4.55 16.62
N ASP A 86 -12.12 4.64 17.57
CA ASP A 86 -12.25 5.81 18.46
C ASP A 86 -11.01 5.97 19.35
N ASP A 87 -10.45 4.86 19.83
CA ASP A 87 -9.23 4.87 20.64
C ASP A 87 -8.02 5.31 19.81
N MET A 88 -7.93 4.90 18.54
CA MET A 88 -6.86 5.35 17.62
C MET A 88 -6.91 6.88 17.42
N TYR A 89 -8.08 7.45 17.25
CA TYR A 89 -8.23 8.91 17.18
C TYR A 89 -7.83 9.62 18.47
N ALA A 90 -8.10 9.03 19.63
CA ALA A 90 -7.66 9.57 20.92
C ALA A 90 -6.14 9.59 21.07
N GLU A 91 -5.44 8.64 20.43
CA GLU A 91 -3.97 8.58 20.34
C GLU A 91 -3.39 9.49 19.22
N GLY A 92 -4.24 10.22 18.49
CA GLY A 92 -3.81 11.12 17.42
C GLY A 92 -3.68 10.47 16.04
N ILE A 93 -4.03 9.20 15.90
CA ILE A 93 -4.00 8.50 14.60
C ILE A 93 -5.33 8.77 13.87
N SER A 94 -5.24 9.46 12.73
CA SER A 94 -6.38 9.80 11.88
C SER A 94 -6.29 9.25 10.45
N SER A 95 -5.23 8.53 10.15
CA SER A 95 -4.97 7.91 8.86
C SER A 95 -4.82 6.40 9.00
N PHE A 96 -5.43 5.68 8.06
CA PHE A 96 -5.58 4.23 8.12
C PHE A 96 -5.14 3.58 6.82
N LYS A 97 -4.88 2.26 6.87
CA LYS A 97 -4.50 1.46 5.70
C LYS A 97 -5.38 0.22 5.61
N MET A 98 -5.79 -0.12 4.40
CA MET A 98 -6.44 -1.40 4.07
C MET A 98 -5.78 -2.06 2.86
N TYR A 99 -5.99 -3.35 2.72
CA TYR A 99 -5.43 -4.16 1.64
C TYR A 99 -6.54 -4.92 0.91
N MET A 100 -6.46 -4.97 -0.42
CA MET A 100 -7.34 -5.78 -1.28
C MET A 100 -6.65 -7.06 -1.76
N THR A 101 -5.43 -7.30 -1.35
CA THR A 101 -4.64 -8.51 -1.60
C THR A 101 -3.90 -8.92 -0.33
N TYR A 102 -3.17 -10.03 -0.39
CA TYR A 102 -2.52 -10.71 0.73
C TYR A 102 -3.52 -11.30 1.73
N PRO A 103 -3.78 -12.63 1.70
CA PRO A 103 -4.80 -13.29 2.53
C PRO A 103 -4.72 -12.97 4.03
N ALA A 104 -3.50 -12.76 4.54
CA ALA A 104 -3.29 -12.41 5.94
C ALA A 104 -3.72 -10.97 6.31
N MET A 105 -3.79 -10.05 5.33
CA MET A 105 -4.01 -8.62 5.57
C MET A 105 -5.29 -8.08 4.89
N MET A 106 -5.79 -8.75 3.84
CA MET A 106 -6.90 -8.25 3.05
C MET A 106 -8.23 -8.31 3.79
N ILE A 107 -9.09 -7.33 3.53
CA ILE A 107 -10.50 -7.33 3.95
C ILE A 107 -11.41 -7.33 2.72
N GLY A 108 -12.65 -7.85 2.90
CA GLY A 108 -13.66 -7.88 1.85
C GLY A 108 -14.39 -6.54 1.67
N ASP A 109 -15.11 -6.41 0.56
CA ASP A 109 -15.80 -5.18 0.17
C ASP A 109 -16.80 -4.69 1.23
N GLU A 110 -17.55 -5.60 1.90
CA GLU A 110 -18.48 -5.23 2.97
C GLU A 110 -17.75 -4.64 4.19
N ALA A 111 -16.65 -5.28 4.62
CA ALA A 111 -15.83 -4.81 5.73
C ALA A 111 -15.19 -3.45 5.38
N MET A 112 -14.66 -3.31 4.17
CA MET A 112 -14.10 -2.05 3.65
C MET A 112 -15.14 -0.93 3.65
N TYR A 113 -16.35 -1.19 3.18
CA TYR A 113 -17.44 -0.21 3.20
C TYR A 113 -17.76 0.26 4.63
N LYS A 114 -17.88 -0.68 5.59
CA LYS A 114 -18.15 -0.37 7.00
C LYS A 114 -17.01 0.42 7.64
N ALA A 115 -15.76 0.01 7.39
CA ALA A 115 -14.58 0.71 7.87
C ALA A 115 -14.53 2.16 7.33
N LEU A 116 -14.67 2.35 6.02
CA LEU A 116 -14.70 3.68 5.41
C LEU A 116 -15.82 4.56 5.96
N LYS A 117 -17.01 3.98 6.23
CA LYS A 117 -18.12 4.71 6.84
C LYS A 117 -17.78 5.21 8.25
N LYS A 118 -17.18 4.35 9.08
CA LYS A 118 -16.71 4.74 10.42
C LYS A 118 -15.63 5.82 10.34
N LEU A 119 -14.67 5.70 9.43
CA LEU A 119 -13.61 6.70 9.24
C LEU A 119 -14.17 8.05 8.77
N LYS A 120 -15.18 8.05 7.90
CA LYS A 120 -15.86 9.29 7.47
C LYS A 120 -16.46 10.04 8.65
N GLU A 121 -17.11 9.35 9.58
CA GLU A 121 -17.72 9.95 10.78
C GLU A 121 -16.69 10.70 11.64
N LYS A 122 -15.43 10.27 11.58
CA LYS A 122 -14.31 10.85 12.32
C LYS A 122 -13.49 11.87 11.52
N GLY A 123 -13.78 12.05 10.25
CA GLY A 123 -12.97 12.90 9.36
C GLY A 123 -11.61 12.30 8.99
N GLY A 124 -11.48 10.98 9.08
CA GLY A 124 -10.25 10.27 8.77
C GLY A 124 -10.03 10.03 7.28
N ILE A 125 -8.86 9.51 6.95
CA ILE A 125 -8.47 9.14 5.60
C ILE A 125 -7.92 7.71 5.57
N CYS A 126 -8.10 7.03 4.45
CA CYS A 126 -7.59 5.67 4.27
C CYS A 126 -6.80 5.53 2.99
N GLY A 127 -5.56 5.02 3.11
CA GLY A 127 -4.77 4.50 2.01
C GLY A 127 -5.14 3.04 1.72
N VAL A 128 -5.20 2.66 0.45
CA VAL A 128 -5.56 1.27 0.11
C VAL A 128 -4.60 0.69 -0.91
N HIS A 129 -4.06 -0.49 -0.59
CA HIS A 129 -3.32 -1.32 -1.54
C HIS A 129 -4.31 -2.05 -2.44
N CYS A 130 -4.31 -1.73 -3.72
CA CYS A 130 -5.32 -2.17 -4.68
C CYS A 130 -4.74 -3.16 -5.69
N GLU A 131 -4.94 -4.44 -5.47
CA GLU A 131 -4.71 -5.51 -6.45
C GLU A 131 -5.81 -6.57 -6.33
N ASN A 132 -6.22 -7.18 -7.45
CA ASN A 132 -7.22 -8.24 -7.46
C ASN A 132 -6.65 -9.57 -6.98
N SER A 133 -6.79 -9.86 -5.69
CA SER A 133 -6.24 -11.05 -5.05
C SER A 133 -6.70 -12.37 -5.69
N GLY A 134 -7.99 -12.45 -6.06
CA GLY A 134 -8.56 -13.69 -6.59
C GLY A 134 -7.91 -14.12 -7.91
N VAL A 135 -7.81 -13.20 -8.85
CA VAL A 135 -7.21 -13.47 -10.16
C VAL A 135 -5.69 -13.64 -10.04
N ILE A 136 -5.02 -12.83 -9.23
CA ILE A 136 -3.57 -12.96 -8.98
C ILE A 136 -3.24 -14.37 -8.44
N ASN A 137 -3.99 -14.84 -7.44
CA ASN A 137 -3.76 -16.16 -6.87
C ASN A 137 -3.99 -17.28 -7.89
N ALA A 138 -5.03 -17.18 -8.74
CA ALA A 138 -5.25 -18.14 -9.82
C ALA A 138 -4.06 -18.16 -10.81
N LEU A 139 -3.59 -16.99 -11.25
CA LEU A 139 -2.44 -16.88 -12.14
C LEU A 139 -1.15 -17.43 -11.52
N ILE A 140 -0.95 -17.23 -10.20
CA ILE A 140 0.19 -17.80 -9.46
C ILE A 140 0.11 -19.33 -9.49
N GLU A 141 -1.05 -19.92 -9.22
CA GLU A 141 -1.21 -21.38 -9.25
C GLU A 141 -1.02 -21.96 -10.67
N GLU A 142 -1.49 -21.29 -11.70
CA GLU A 142 -1.24 -21.67 -13.09
C GLU A 142 0.26 -21.66 -13.43
N LYS A 143 1.00 -20.64 -12.99
CA LYS A 143 2.47 -20.57 -13.18
C LYS A 143 3.20 -21.68 -12.43
N LYS A 144 2.81 -21.96 -11.19
CA LYS A 144 3.34 -23.08 -10.40
C LYS A 144 3.10 -24.42 -11.10
N ALA A 145 1.88 -24.67 -11.55
CA ALA A 145 1.52 -25.90 -12.25
C ALA A 145 2.32 -26.09 -13.57
N ALA A 146 2.65 -24.99 -14.24
CA ALA A 146 3.48 -24.98 -15.44
C ALA A 146 5.01 -25.04 -15.17
N GLY A 147 5.43 -25.11 -13.90
CA GLY A 147 6.85 -25.10 -13.50
C GLY A 147 7.56 -23.75 -13.73
N ARG A 148 6.81 -22.67 -13.95
CA ARG A 148 7.35 -21.33 -14.23
C ARG A 148 7.48 -20.52 -12.92
N MET A 149 8.57 -20.74 -12.20
CA MET A 149 8.83 -20.16 -10.87
C MET A 149 9.92 -19.07 -10.90
N GLY A 150 10.32 -18.61 -12.07
CA GLY A 150 11.31 -17.53 -12.22
C GLY A 150 10.76 -16.16 -11.83
N VAL A 151 11.65 -15.21 -11.56
CA VAL A 151 11.30 -13.83 -11.14
C VAL A 151 10.40 -13.15 -12.18
N SER A 152 10.58 -13.43 -13.47
CA SER A 152 9.73 -12.91 -14.55
C SER A 152 8.25 -13.29 -14.42
N SER A 153 7.92 -14.35 -13.69
CA SER A 153 6.53 -14.71 -13.41
C SER A 153 5.83 -13.73 -12.46
N HIS A 154 6.58 -12.95 -11.68
CA HIS A 154 5.99 -11.97 -10.75
C HIS A 154 5.13 -10.90 -11.46
N PRO A 155 5.63 -10.13 -12.44
CA PRO A 155 4.80 -9.20 -13.19
C PRO A 155 3.74 -9.90 -14.07
N GLU A 156 4.00 -11.12 -14.58
CA GLU A 156 3.03 -11.86 -15.38
C GLU A 156 1.80 -12.32 -14.58
N THR A 157 1.94 -12.55 -13.27
CA THR A 157 0.81 -12.90 -12.37
C THR A 157 0.12 -11.71 -11.77
N ARG A 158 0.67 -10.51 -11.94
CA ARG A 158 0.15 -9.23 -11.42
C ARG A 158 0.05 -8.17 -12.53
N PRO A 159 -0.68 -8.45 -13.63
CA PRO A 159 -0.79 -7.50 -14.72
C PRO A 159 -1.46 -6.19 -14.26
N ASP A 160 -1.15 -5.10 -14.96
CA ASP A 160 -1.57 -3.73 -14.66
C ASP A 160 -3.08 -3.56 -14.53
N PHE A 161 -3.85 -4.24 -15.39
CA PHE A 161 -5.33 -4.16 -15.36
C PHE A 161 -5.96 -4.74 -14.09
N LEU A 162 -5.26 -5.60 -13.33
CA LEU A 162 -5.74 -6.10 -12.03
C LEU A 162 -5.57 -5.08 -10.91
N GLU A 163 -4.60 -4.19 -11.03
CA GLU A 163 -4.49 -3.00 -10.18
C GLU A 163 -5.60 -1.99 -10.54
N ALA A 164 -5.79 -1.72 -11.83
CA ALA A 164 -6.82 -0.81 -12.32
C ALA A 164 -8.24 -1.26 -11.92
N GLU A 165 -8.56 -2.57 -12.02
CA GLU A 165 -9.83 -3.13 -11.56
C GLU A 165 -10.03 -2.91 -10.06
N ALA A 166 -9.04 -3.24 -9.24
CA ALA A 166 -9.14 -3.09 -7.80
C ALA A 166 -9.30 -1.61 -7.38
N VAL A 167 -8.59 -0.70 -8.03
CA VAL A 167 -8.76 0.75 -7.82
C VAL A 167 -10.16 1.20 -8.25
N SER A 168 -10.65 0.77 -9.41
CA SER A 168 -12.01 1.09 -9.87
C SER A 168 -13.07 0.63 -8.85
N ARG A 169 -12.94 -0.57 -8.31
CA ARG A 169 -13.83 -1.14 -7.29
C ARG A 169 -13.77 -0.35 -5.98
N LEU A 170 -12.57 -0.06 -5.47
CA LEU A 170 -12.40 0.79 -4.29
C LEU A 170 -13.07 2.14 -4.47
N LEU A 171 -12.85 2.80 -5.62
CA LEU A 171 -13.41 4.12 -5.88
C LEU A 171 -14.94 4.12 -5.93
N ARG A 172 -15.58 3.00 -6.32
CA ARG A 172 -17.04 2.85 -6.23
C ARG A 172 -17.52 2.64 -4.79
N ILE A 173 -16.77 1.89 -3.98
CA ILE A 173 -17.07 1.75 -2.55
C ILE A 173 -16.92 3.10 -1.84
N ALA A 174 -15.82 3.82 -2.09
CA ALA A 174 -15.57 5.15 -1.52
C ALA A 174 -16.64 6.17 -1.97
N GLN A 175 -17.13 6.07 -3.23
CA GLN A 175 -18.23 6.89 -3.73
C GLN A 175 -19.53 6.63 -2.94
N ALA A 176 -19.85 5.38 -2.65
CA ALA A 176 -21.06 5.02 -1.88
C ALA A 176 -21.02 5.56 -0.45
N VAL A 177 -19.82 5.70 0.12
CA VAL A 177 -19.60 6.31 1.45
C VAL A 177 -19.46 7.84 1.36
N ASP A 178 -19.00 8.36 0.22
CA ASP A 178 -18.60 9.77 0.03
C ASP A 178 -17.44 10.16 0.95
N ILE A 179 -16.33 9.43 0.88
CA ILE A 179 -15.11 9.64 1.67
C ILE A 179 -13.91 9.82 0.74
N PRO A 180 -12.95 10.71 1.07
CA PRO A 180 -11.67 10.77 0.37
C PRO A 180 -10.83 9.53 0.68
N VAL A 181 -10.12 9.03 -0.35
CA VAL A 181 -9.20 7.89 -0.20
C VAL A 181 -7.85 8.23 -0.84
N VAL A 182 -6.81 7.50 -0.42
CA VAL A 182 -5.48 7.55 -1.03
C VAL A 182 -5.26 6.24 -1.79
N ILE A 183 -5.01 6.34 -3.09
CA ILE A 183 -4.47 5.20 -3.86
C ILE A 183 -2.98 5.20 -3.62
N VAL A 184 -2.51 4.23 -2.84
CA VAL A 184 -1.09 4.15 -2.48
C VAL A 184 -0.29 3.50 -3.62
N HIS A 185 0.98 3.90 -3.77
CA HIS A 185 1.96 3.32 -4.71
C HIS A 185 1.38 2.94 -6.08
N LEU A 186 0.61 3.82 -6.72
CA LEU A 186 0.06 3.64 -8.05
C LEU A 186 1.18 3.46 -9.09
N THR A 187 1.05 2.45 -9.98
CA THR A 187 2.15 2.01 -10.82
C THR A 187 1.98 2.21 -12.32
N ASN A 188 0.76 2.47 -12.82
CA ASN A 188 0.50 2.40 -14.27
C ASN A 188 -0.56 3.38 -14.79
N ALA A 189 -0.57 3.56 -16.11
CA ALA A 189 -1.45 4.49 -16.80
C ALA A 189 -2.94 4.10 -16.71
N ALA A 190 -3.26 2.80 -16.77
CA ALA A 190 -4.63 2.32 -16.70
C ALA A 190 -5.25 2.66 -15.33
N THR A 191 -4.51 2.45 -14.26
CA THR A 191 -4.93 2.80 -12.89
C THR A 191 -5.10 4.31 -12.72
N LEU A 192 -4.19 5.13 -13.25
CA LEU A 192 -4.31 6.59 -13.22
C LEU A 192 -5.55 7.08 -13.98
N SER A 193 -5.93 6.39 -15.06
CA SER A 193 -7.17 6.68 -15.79
C SER A 193 -8.42 6.47 -14.95
N GLU A 194 -8.48 5.40 -14.12
CA GLU A 194 -9.58 5.15 -13.19
C GLU A 194 -9.71 6.27 -12.14
N VAL A 195 -8.57 6.72 -11.59
CA VAL A 195 -8.54 7.86 -10.67
C VAL A 195 -9.05 9.14 -11.34
N THR A 196 -8.58 9.43 -12.55
CA THR A 196 -9.02 10.60 -13.32
C THR A 196 -10.53 10.56 -13.58
N ALA A 197 -11.07 9.38 -13.93
CA ALA A 197 -12.51 9.19 -14.11
C ALA A 197 -13.29 9.43 -12.81
N ALA A 198 -12.78 8.97 -11.67
CA ALA A 198 -13.40 9.20 -10.36
C ALA A 198 -13.40 10.70 -9.99
N ARG A 199 -12.30 11.39 -10.18
CA ARG A 199 -12.20 12.84 -9.95
C ARG A 199 -13.16 13.64 -10.83
N ARG A 200 -13.35 13.25 -12.08
CA ARG A 200 -14.37 13.85 -12.99
C ARG A 200 -15.79 13.66 -12.48
N ARG A 201 -16.06 12.63 -11.69
CA ARG A 201 -17.35 12.43 -10.99
C ARG A 201 -17.47 13.22 -9.68
N GLY A 202 -16.47 14.03 -9.34
CA GLY A 202 -16.44 14.85 -8.14
C GLY A 202 -15.86 14.17 -6.90
N GLN A 203 -15.29 12.96 -7.03
CA GLN A 203 -14.67 12.28 -5.89
C GLN A 203 -13.32 12.92 -5.51
N LYS A 204 -13.05 13.02 -4.22
CA LYS A 204 -11.73 13.38 -3.69
C LYS A 204 -10.88 12.12 -3.62
N VAL A 205 -9.86 12.05 -4.48
CA VAL A 205 -8.93 10.92 -4.53
C VAL A 205 -7.51 11.48 -4.50
N TYR A 206 -6.74 11.07 -3.52
CA TYR A 206 -5.31 11.32 -3.45
C TYR A 206 -4.57 10.12 -4.06
N VAL A 207 -3.39 10.36 -4.58
CA VAL A 207 -2.57 9.33 -5.23
C VAL A 207 -1.13 9.54 -4.85
N GLU A 208 -0.45 8.48 -4.52
CA GLU A 208 1.00 8.44 -4.42
C GLU A 208 1.58 7.44 -5.41
N THR A 209 2.82 7.65 -5.81
CA THR A 209 3.66 6.68 -6.52
C THR A 209 5.02 6.62 -5.85
N CYS A 210 5.82 5.62 -6.22
CA CYS A 210 7.13 5.44 -5.62
C CYS A 210 8.25 5.73 -6.64
N PRO A 211 9.45 6.16 -6.18
CA PRO A 211 10.56 6.48 -7.06
C PRO A 211 10.92 5.38 -8.05
N GLN A 212 10.87 4.10 -7.62
CA GLN A 212 11.18 2.96 -8.50
C GLN A 212 10.27 2.88 -9.73
N TYR A 213 8.98 3.24 -9.61
CA TYR A 213 8.03 3.25 -10.73
C TYR A 213 8.25 4.41 -11.71
N LEU A 214 9.05 5.40 -11.32
CA LEU A 214 9.38 6.54 -12.15
C LEU A 214 10.68 6.35 -12.95
N VAL A 215 11.56 5.43 -12.51
CA VAL A 215 12.93 5.32 -13.04
C VAL A 215 13.29 3.91 -13.53
N LEU A 216 12.51 2.89 -13.18
CA LEU A 216 12.74 1.50 -13.60
C LEU A 216 11.58 1.03 -14.47
N ASP A 217 11.86 0.08 -15.36
CA ASP A 217 10.86 -0.65 -16.13
C ASP A 217 10.97 -2.16 -15.90
N ASP A 218 10.01 -2.93 -16.40
CA ASP A 218 9.88 -4.36 -16.15
C ASP A 218 11.03 -5.21 -16.72
N SER A 219 11.93 -4.64 -17.51
CA SER A 219 13.12 -5.34 -18.00
C SER A 219 14.01 -5.84 -16.86
N VAL A 220 13.93 -5.22 -15.67
CA VAL A 220 14.68 -5.63 -14.47
C VAL A 220 14.34 -7.07 -14.01
N TYR A 221 13.15 -7.59 -14.36
CA TYR A 221 12.72 -8.94 -13.99
C TYR A 221 13.23 -10.03 -14.93
N TYR A 222 13.74 -9.66 -16.10
CA TYR A 222 14.17 -10.59 -17.15
C TYR A 222 15.69 -10.79 -17.18
N ASN A 223 16.37 -10.59 -16.05
CA ASN A 223 17.79 -10.84 -15.91
C ASN A 223 18.06 -12.34 -15.72
N GLU A 224 19.08 -12.87 -16.42
CA GLU A 224 19.49 -14.28 -16.28
C GLU A 224 20.01 -14.60 -14.86
N ASP A 225 20.63 -13.62 -14.19
CA ASP A 225 21.01 -13.72 -12.77
C ASP A 225 19.77 -13.54 -11.90
N TYR A 226 19.29 -14.66 -11.36
CA TYR A 226 18.15 -14.69 -10.43
C TYR A 226 18.32 -13.71 -9.26
N SER A 227 19.51 -13.69 -8.66
CA SER A 227 19.77 -12.84 -7.49
C SER A 227 19.68 -11.36 -7.81
N ARG A 228 20.02 -10.97 -9.05
CA ARG A 228 19.85 -9.59 -9.53
C ARG A 228 18.40 -9.27 -9.77
N ALA A 229 17.68 -10.11 -10.51
CA ALA A 229 16.26 -9.90 -10.80
C ALA A 229 15.41 -9.85 -9.53
N ALA A 230 15.67 -10.74 -8.57
CA ALA A 230 14.93 -10.84 -7.31
C ALA A 230 14.99 -9.57 -6.46
N ARG A 231 16.03 -8.74 -6.59
CA ARG A 231 16.17 -7.46 -5.86
C ARG A 231 15.12 -6.41 -6.24
N TYR A 232 14.48 -6.58 -7.40
CA TYR A 232 13.47 -5.64 -7.90
C TYR A 232 12.03 -6.10 -7.62
N VAL A 233 11.86 -7.27 -6.98
CA VAL A 233 10.52 -7.78 -6.67
C VAL A 233 9.88 -6.89 -5.62
N CYS A 234 8.79 -6.25 -6.03
CA CYS A 234 7.92 -5.44 -5.17
C CYS A 234 6.47 -5.61 -5.63
N ALA A 235 5.52 -5.24 -4.81
CA ALA A 235 4.09 -5.33 -5.13
C ALA A 235 3.38 -3.99 -4.80
N PRO A 236 2.68 -3.42 -5.80
CA PRO A 236 2.55 -3.89 -7.19
C PRO A 236 3.90 -3.92 -7.94
N PRO A 237 4.02 -4.72 -9.03
CA PRO A 237 5.28 -4.81 -9.78
C PRO A 237 5.68 -3.52 -10.48
N ILE A 238 6.98 -3.39 -10.76
CA ILE A 238 7.50 -2.41 -11.72
C ILE A 238 6.88 -2.70 -13.09
N ARG A 239 6.40 -1.66 -13.76
CA ARG A 239 5.64 -1.72 -15.01
C ARG A 239 6.52 -1.39 -16.21
N LYS A 240 5.92 -1.27 -17.37
CA LYS A 240 6.61 -0.94 -18.61
C LYS A 240 7.05 0.53 -18.65
N SER A 241 7.99 0.83 -19.55
CA SER A 241 8.52 2.19 -19.72
C SER A 241 7.45 3.23 -20.11
N GLU A 242 6.36 2.82 -20.80
CA GLU A 242 5.22 3.70 -21.08
C GLU A 242 4.47 4.10 -19.82
N ASP A 243 4.38 3.23 -18.82
CA ASP A 243 3.78 3.55 -17.52
C ASP A 243 4.63 4.56 -16.75
N CYS A 244 5.96 4.39 -16.74
CA CYS A 244 6.87 5.42 -16.19
C CYS A 244 6.60 6.80 -16.79
N ARG A 245 6.46 6.88 -18.12
CA ARG A 245 6.16 8.15 -18.81
C ARG A 245 4.80 8.71 -18.42
N ALA A 246 3.79 7.85 -18.24
CA ALA A 246 2.46 8.26 -17.81
C ALA A 246 2.47 8.81 -16.38
N LEU A 247 3.20 8.15 -15.45
CA LEU A 247 3.34 8.63 -14.07
C LEU A 247 4.05 10.00 -14.01
N TRP A 248 5.13 10.19 -14.78
CA TRP A 248 5.78 11.49 -14.89
C TRP A 248 4.85 12.58 -15.47
N ALA A 249 3.99 12.22 -16.43
CA ALA A 249 2.99 13.14 -16.94
C ALA A 249 1.94 13.48 -15.88
N GLY A 250 1.52 12.49 -15.07
CA GLY A 250 0.61 12.68 -13.92
C GLY A 250 1.18 13.63 -12.89
N LEU A 251 2.44 13.44 -12.48
CA LEU A 251 3.14 14.34 -11.56
C LEU A 251 3.20 15.78 -12.07
N ARG A 252 3.56 15.97 -13.35
CA ARG A 252 3.61 17.32 -13.95
C ARG A 252 2.25 18.01 -14.01
N LYS A 253 1.16 17.27 -14.04
CA LYS A 253 -0.21 17.79 -14.05
C LYS A 253 -0.82 17.94 -12.66
N GLY A 254 -0.13 17.50 -11.61
CA GLY A 254 -0.69 17.44 -10.25
C GLY A 254 -1.79 16.38 -10.09
N GLU A 255 -1.73 15.32 -10.88
CA GLU A 255 -2.66 14.18 -10.77
C GLU A 255 -2.16 13.12 -9.77
N ILE A 256 -0.86 13.15 -9.46
CA ILE A 256 -0.16 12.32 -8.48
C ILE A 256 0.54 13.22 -7.48
#